data_59113f63bf6f0c8fff9a2a0bcf81e5bb
#
_entry.id   59113f63bf6f0c8fff9a2a0bcf81e5bb
#
_cell.length_a   1.000
_cell.length_b   1.000
_cell.length_c   1.000
_cell.angle_alpha   90.00
_cell.angle_beta   90.00
_cell.angle_gamma   90.00
#
_symmetry.space_group_name_H-M   'P 1'
#
loop_
_entity.id
_entity.type
_entity.pdbx_description
1 polymer ?
#
loop_
_entity_poly.entity_id
_entity_poly.type
_entity_poly.pdbx_seq_one_letter_code
_entity_poly.pdbx_strand_id
1 'polypeptide(L)'
;MGHKINPTGLRLGITQEHRSRWYASSKNYPALLQEDDRIRKFIHKKYGSAGISDVLIARKADQLEVELKTARPGVLVGRQGSGIEELRSGIQKTIGDSSRQVRINVVEVERVDGDAFLLAEYIAQQLEKRVACLLYTSPSPRDNRT
;
A
#
# COMPACT_ATOMS: atom_id res chain seq x y z
N MET A 1 -5.76 32.37 3.18
CA MET A 1 -5.74 31.00 2.60
C MET A 1 -6.89 30.21 3.17
N GLY A 2 -7.67 29.49 2.33
CA GLY A 2 -8.79 28.68 2.80
C GLY A 2 -8.32 27.45 3.56
N HIS A 3 -9.03 27.10 4.63
CA HIS A 3 -8.82 25.83 5.34
C HIS A 3 -9.43 24.70 4.51
N LYS A 4 -8.59 23.83 3.95
CA LYS A 4 -9.02 22.67 3.16
C LYS A 4 -8.87 21.41 4.00
N ILE A 5 -9.89 20.54 3.97
CA ILE A 5 -9.81 19.22 4.59
C ILE A 5 -8.99 18.26 3.70
N ASN A 6 -8.54 17.15 4.29
CA ASN A 6 -7.87 16.11 3.54
C ASN A 6 -8.83 15.53 2.48
N PRO A 7 -8.43 15.49 1.19
CA PRO A 7 -9.31 15.02 0.12
C PRO A 7 -9.70 13.55 0.28
N THR A 8 -8.86 12.71 0.85
CA THR A 8 -9.19 11.32 1.18
C THR A 8 -10.29 11.28 2.25
N GLY A 9 -10.18 12.12 3.29
CA GLY A 9 -11.19 12.20 4.35
C GLY A 9 -12.57 12.62 3.83
N LEU A 10 -12.62 13.53 2.85
CA LEU A 10 -13.87 13.94 2.20
C LEU A 10 -14.53 12.78 1.43
N ARG A 11 -13.73 11.91 0.82
CA ARG A 11 -14.22 10.83 -0.05
C ARG A 11 -14.52 9.52 0.68
N LEU A 12 -14.11 9.39 1.93
CA LEU A 12 -14.38 8.19 2.74
C LEU A 12 -15.89 7.97 2.91
N GLY A 13 -16.31 6.75 2.65
CA GLY A 13 -17.72 6.36 2.71
C GLY A 13 -18.57 6.79 1.51
N ILE A 14 -18.01 7.54 0.54
CA ILE A 14 -18.69 7.94 -0.71
C ILE A 14 -18.06 7.20 -1.88
N THR A 15 -16.79 7.50 -2.20
CA THR A 15 -16.05 6.93 -3.33
C THR A 15 -14.84 6.11 -2.92
N GLN A 16 -14.36 6.27 -1.69
CA GLN A 16 -13.21 5.55 -1.16
C GLN A 16 -13.57 4.83 0.12
N GLU A 17 -12.99 3.66 0.30
CA GLU A 17 -13.11 2.87 1.51
C GLU A 17 -11.91 3.10 2.43
N HIS A 18 -12.10 2.80 3.72
CA HIS A 18 -11.01 2.87 4.69
C HIS A 18 -9.93 1.84 4.39
N ARG A 19 -8.68 2.25 4.50
CA ARG A 19 -7.51 1.36 4.37
C ARG A 19 -7.35 0.39 5.53
N SER A 20 -7.93 0.70 6.68
CA SER A 20 -7.98 -0.18 7.85
C SER A 20 -9.42 -0.36 8.26
N ARG A 21 -9.90 -1.61 8.22
CA ARG A 21 -11.30 -1.99 8.51
C ARG A 21 -11.33 -2.86 9.75
N TRP A 22 -11.38 -2.24 10.90
CA TRP A 22 -11.50 -2.95 12.17
C TRP A 22 -12.05 -2.05 13.26
N TYR A 23 -12.55 -2.66 14.31
CA TYR A 23 -13.04 -1.99 15.51
C TYR A 23 -12.27 -2.48 16.73
N ALA A 24 -11.94 -1.57 17.64
CA ALA A 24 -11.31 -1.90 18.91
C ALA A 24 -11.82 -1.00 20.03
N SER A 25 -11.73 -1.48 21.26
CA SER A 25 -11.98 -0.67 22.44
C SER A 25 -10.94 0.46 22.55
N SER A 26 -11.32 1.56 23.17
CA SER A 26 -10.45 2.74 23.34
C SER A 26 -9.07 2.40 23.96
N LYS A 27 -9.01 1.42 24.87
CA LYS A 27 -7.75 0.98 25.50
C LYS A 27 -6.80 0.28 24.53
N ASN A 28 -7.33 -0.53 23.61
CA ASN A 28 -6.55 -1.37 22.70
C ASN A 28 -6.28 -0.66 21.37
N TYR A 29 -7.02 0.40 21.06
CA TYR A 29 -6.95 1.10 19.79
C TYR A 29 -5.52 1.61 19.45
N PRO A 30 -4.77 2.25 20.37
CA PRO A 30 -3.42 2.75 20.05
C PRO A 30 -2.44 1.64 19.68
N ALA A 31 -2.51 0.50 20.37
CA ALA A 31 -1.63 -0.63 20.10
C ALA A 31 -1.86 -1.21 18.69
N LEU A 32 -3.13 -1.42 18.32
CA LEU A 32 -3.50 -1.94 17.00
C LEU A 32 -3.14 -0.96 15.86
N LEU A 33 -3.27 0.34 16.10
CA LEU A 33 -2.86 1.35 15.14
C LEU A 33 -1.34 1.33 14.90
N GLN A 34 -0.54 1.16 15.96
CA GLN A 34 0.91 1.01 15.85
C GLN A 34 1.30 -0.28 15.10
N GLU A 35 0.57 -1.37 15.34
CA GLU A 35 0.77 -2.62 14.60
C GLU A 35 0.53 -2.42 13.10
N ASP A 36 -0.58 -1.76 12.72
CA ASP A 36 -0.89 -1.47 11.30
C ASP A 36 0.20 -0.61 10.64
N ASP A 37 0.70 0.40 11.34
CA ASP A 37 1.79 1.24 10.83
C ASP A 37 3.10 0.43 10.63
N ARG A 38 3.44 -0.46 11.58
CA ARG A 38 4.61 -1.34 11.46
C ARG A 38 4.46 -2.30 10.27
N ILE A 39 3.28 -2.88 10.08
CA ILE A 39 2.99 -3.77 8.94
C ILE A 39 3.17 -3.00 7.62
N ARG A 40 2.58 -1.81 7.47
CA ARG A 40 2.70 -0.98 6.27
C ARG A 40 4.16 -0.63 5.97
N LYS A 41 4.89 -0.16 6.97
CA LYS A 41 6.33 0.17 6.84
C LYS A 41 7.17 -1.04 6.44
N PHE A 42 6.92 -2.21 7.03
CA PHE A 42 7.60 -3.45 6.68
C PHE A 42 7.35 -3.84 5.22
N ILE A 43 6.09 -3.80 4.76
CA ILE A 43 5.71 -4.14 3.41
C ILE A 43 6.37 -3.20 2.40
N HIS A 44 6.26 -1.88 2.58
CA HIS A 44 6.88 -0.91 1.68
C HIS A 44 8.40 -1.01 1.65
N LYS A 45 9.04 -1.24 2.81
CA LYS A 45 10.50 -1.37 2.89
C LYS A 45 11.02 -2.60 2.16
N LYS A 46 10.34 -3.74 2.31
CA LYS A 46 10.84 -5.03 1.79
C LYS A 46 10.40 -5.29 0.34
N TYR A 47 9.20 -4.86 -0.02
CA TYR A 47 8.57 -5.19 -1.30
C TYR A 47 8.28 -3.96 -2.17
N GLY A 48 8.99 -2.85 -1.97
CA GLY A 48 8.85 -1.65 -2.79
C GLY A 48 9.01 -1.92 -4.29
N SER A 49 9.91 -2.83 -4.66
CA SER A 49 10.12 -3.20 -6.08
C SER A 49 8.91 -3.88 -6.75
N ALA A 50 7.95 -4.37 -5.99
CA ALA A 50 6.73 -4.98 -6.51
C ALA A 50 5.70 -3.95 -7.00
N GLY A 51 5.90 -2.65 -6.72
CA GLY A 51 4.95 -1.59 -7.06
C GLY A 51 3.65 -1.76 -6.30
N ILE A 52 3.66 -1.55 -4.99
CA ILE A 52 2.48 -1.68 -4.13
C ILE A 52 1.73 -0.36 -4.12
N SER A 53 0.55 -0.34 -4.68
CA SER A 53 -0.33 0.83 -4.72
C SER A 53 -0.99 1.09 -3.36
N ASP A 54 -1.61 0.07 -2.78
CA ASP A 54 -2.32 0.21 -1.52
C ASP A 54 -2.23 -1.05 -0.66
N VAL A 55 -2.32 -0.87 0.66
CA VAL A 55 -2.32 -1.94 1.65
C VAL A 55 -3.59 -1.81 2.50
N LEU A 56 -4.53 -2.70 2.29
CA LEU A 56 -5.77 -2.76 3.05
C LEU A 56 -5.63 -3.78 4.17
N ILE A 57 -6.00 -3.39 5.39
CA ILE A 57 -5.88 -4.23 6.58
C ILE A 57 -7.27 -4.41 7.18
N ALA A 58 -7.74 -5.64 7.27
CA ALA A 58 -8.97 -5.99 7.97
C ALA A 58 -8.66 -6.94 9.12
N ARG A 59 -9.29 -6.69 10.27
CA ARG A 59 -9.14 -7.53 11.46
C ARG A 59 -10.49 -8.14 11.81
N LYS A 60 -10.55 -9.45 11.86
CA LYS A 60 -11.74 -10.23 12.25
C LYS A 60 -11.34 -11.15 13.39
N ALA A 61 -11.75 -10.85 14.62
CA ALA A 61 -11.39 -11.62 15.81
C ALA A 61 -9.90 -12.03 15.82
N ASP A 62 -9.60 -13.31 15.55
CA ASP A 62 -8.23 -13.85 15.57
C ASP A 62 -7.55 -13.85 14.20
N GLN A 63 -8.21 -13.32 13.15
CA GLN A 63 -7.67 -13.29 11.79
C GLN A 63 -7.30 -11.88 11.37
N LEU A 64 -6.10 -11.76 10.80
CA LEU A 64 -5.62 -10.55 10.16
C LEU A 64 -5.62 -10.79 8.65
N GLU A 65 -6.46 -10.08 7.94
CA GLU A 65 -6.50 -10.08 6.48
C GLU A 65 -5.73 -8.85 5.96
N VAL A 66 -4.70 -9.10 5.15
CA VAL A 66 -3.93 -8.06 4.49
C VAL A 66 -4.13 -8.22 2.99
N GLU A 67 -4.80 -7.24 2.39
CA GLU A 67 -4.97 -7.18 0.94
C GLU A 67 -3.96 -6.20 0.36
N LEU A 68 -3.19 -6.66 -0.62
CA LEU A 68 -2.13 -5.90 -1.27
C LEU A 68 -2.53 -5.64 -2.72
N LYS A 69 -2.74 -4.37 -3.07
CA LYS A 69 -2.92 -3.96 -4.45
C LYS A 69 -1.55 -3.67 -5.06
N THR A 70 -1.19 -4.42 -6.09
CA THR A 70 0.16 -4.36 -6.69
C THR A 70 0.11 -4.34 -8.21
N ALA A 71 1.08 -3.66 -8.82
CA ALA A 71 1.30 -3.69 -10.26
C ALA A 71 1.95 -4.99 -10.74
N ARG A 72 2.69 -5.68 -9.86
CA ARG A 72 3.47 -6.88 -10.24
C ARG A 72 3.23 -8.02 -9.24
N PRO A 73 2.06 -8.67 -9.30
CA PRO A 73 1.70 -9.73 -8.36
C PRO A 73 2.70 -10.89 -8.36
N GLY A 74 3.29 -11.22 -9.51
CA GLY A 74 4.26 -12.30 -9.64
C GLY A 74 5.51 -12.12 -8.76
N VAL A 75 5.91 -10.88 -8.47
CA VAL A 75 7.06 -10.60 -7.58
C VAL A 75 6.72 -10.92 -6.12
N LEU A 76 5.47 -10.66 -5.71
CA LEU A 76 5.00 -10.96 -4.35
C LEU A 76 4.71 -12.43 -4.15
N VAL A 77 4.10 -13.08 -5.13
CA VAL A 77 3.78 -14.52 -5.06
C VAL A 77 5.05 -15.35 -5.06
N GLY A 78 6.03 -14.95 -5.89
CA GLY A 78 7.29 -15.69 -6.03
C GLY A 78 7.11 -17.07 -6.70
N ARG A 79 8.18 -17.85 -6.72
CA ARG A 79 8.13 -19.20 -7.27
C ARG A 79 7.34 -20.11 -6.33
N GLN A 80 6.30 -20.77 -6.83
CA GLN A 80 5.48 -21.72 -6.07
C GLN A 80 4.85 -21.16 -4.77
N GLY A 81 4.64 -19.83 -4.69
CA GLY A 81 4.04 -19.21 -3.51
C GLY A 81 4.99 -18.91 -2.34
N SER A 82 6.28 -19.21 -2.48
CA SER A 82 7.27 -18.98 -1.42
C SER A 82 7.34 -17.52 -0.95
N GLY A 83 7.09 -16.56 -1.85
CA GLY A 83 7.07 -15.14 -1.51
C GLY A 83 5.94 -14.78 -0.54
N ILE A 84 4.76 -15.36 -0.71
CA ILE A 84 3.62 -15.15 0.19
C ILE A 84 3.90 -15.73 1.58
N GLU A 85 4.52 -16.91 1.66
CA GLU A 85 4.87 -17.54 2.93
C GLU A 85 5.94 -16.73 3.68
N GLU A 86 6.93 -16.22 2.97
CA GLU A 86 7.94 -15.34 3.53
C GLU A 86 7.34 -14.02 4.04
N LEU A 87 6.42 -13.43 3.27
CA LEU A 87 5.71 -12.22 3.65
C LEU A 87 4.83 -12.47 4.89
N ARG A 88 4.11 -13.60 4.93
CA ARG A 88 3.31 -14.03 6.08
C ARG A 88 4.16 -14.16 7.34
N SER A 89 5.27 -14.87 7.26
CA SER A 89 6.21 -15.05 8.37
C SER A 89 6.81 -13.71 8.83
N GLY A 90 7.12 -12.81 7.88
CA GLY A 90 7.62 -11.48 8.17
C GLY A 90 6.60 -10.61 8.90
N ILE A 91 5.34 -10.63 8.49
CA ILE A 91 4.25 -9.91 9.17
C ILE A 91 4.05 -10.47 10.58
N GLN A 92 4.00 -11.79 10.75
CA GLN A 92 3.88 -12.43 12.08
C GLN A 92 5.00 -12.02 13.02
N LYS A 93 6.24 -11.99 12.54
CA LYS A 93 7.39 -11.51 13.32
C LYS A 93 7.28 -10.02 13.68
N THR A 94 6.74 -9.20 12.80
CA THR A 94 6.57 -7.76 13.04
C THR A 94 5.50 -7.46 14.08
N ILE A 95 4.45 -8.27 14.13
CA ILE A 95 3.38 -8.16 15.12
C ILE A 95 3.84 -8.70 16.49
N GLY A 96 4.71 -9.71 16.50
CA GLY A 96 5.17 -10.37 17.72
C GLY A 96 4.16 -11.36 18.32
N ASP A 97 3.04 -11.59 17.64
CA ASP A 97 1.96 -12.46 18.10
C ASP A 97 1.79 -13.64 17.13
N SER A 98 2.28 -14.80 17.53
CA SER A 98 2.25 -16.02 16.72
C SER A 98 0.87 -16.68 16.67
N SER A 99 -0.05 -16.29 17.57
CA SER A 99 -1.35 -16.94 17.68
C SER A 99 -2.33 -16.48 16.60
N ARG A 100 -2.15 -15.29 16.06
CA ARG A 100 -3.04 -14.72 15.04
C ARG A 100 -2.79 -15.32 13.66
N GLN A 101 -3.85 -15.74 13.01
CA GLN A 101 -3.80 -16.19 11.62
C GLN A 101 -3.70 -14.99 10.67
N VAL A 102 -2.61 -14.92 9.91
CA VAL A 102 -2.43 -13.91 8.86
C VAL A 102 -2.85 -14.49 7.52
N ARG A 103 -3.81 -13.87 6.87
CA ARG A 103 -4.20 -14.15 5.47
C ARG A 103 -3.72 -13.00 4.59
N ILE A 104 -3.13 -13.34 3.46
CA ILE A 104 -2.64 -12.36 2.49
C ILE A 104 -3.35 -12.59 1.18
N ASN A 105 -4.01 -11.56 0.70
CA ASN A 105 -4.64 -11.51 -0.60
C ASN A 105 -3.85 -10.55 -1.49
N VAL A 106 -3.46 -10.99 -2.67
CA VAL A 106 -2.76 -10.16 -3.65
C VAL A 106 -3.73 -9.86 -4.78
N VAL A 107 -3.98 -8.57 -5.01
CA VAL A 107 -4.88 -8.08 -6.06
C VAL A 107 -4.06 -7.29 -7.06
N GLU A 108 -4.24 -7.59 -8.33
CA GLU A 108 -3.60 -6.86 -9.40
C GLU A 108 -4.31 -5.53 -9.66
N VAL A 109 -3.53 -4.48 -9.92
CA VAL A 109 -4.05 -3.18 -10.33
C VAL A 109 -4.29 -3.18 -11.84
N GLU A 110 -5.54 -3.02 -12.28
CA GLU A 110 -5.92 -3.08 -13.70
C GLU A 110 -5.24 -2.01 -14.55
N ARG A 111 -5.08 -0.80 -14.00
CA ARG A 111 -4.47 0.34 -14.70
C ARG A 111 -3.33 0.91 -13.90
N VAL A 112 -2.15 0.39 -14.12
CA VAL A 112 -0.92 0.83 -13.44
C VAL A 112 -0.61 2.30 -13.73
N ASP A 113 -0.78 2.73 -14.97
CA ASP A 113 -0.53 4.11 -15.41
C ASP A 113 -1.57 5.12 -14.89
N GLY A 114 -2.71 4.64 -14.44
CA GLY A 114 -3.76 5.46 -13.83
C GLY A 114 -3.60 5.64 -12.32
N ASP A 115 -2.72 4.89 -11.69
CA ASP A 115 -2.49 4.97 -10.26
C ASP A 115 -1.42 6.01 -9.92
N ALA A 116 -1.83 7.04 -9.19
CA ALA A 116 -0.94 8.17 -8.87
C ALA A 116 0.24 7.77 -7.99
N PHE A 117 0.07 6.77 -7.11
CA PHE A 117 1.15 6.31 -6.24
C PHE A 117 2.22 5.56 -7.03
N LEU A 118 1.81 4.65 -7.91
CA LEU A 118 2.72 3.88 -8.76
C LEU A 118 3.45 4.78 -9.75
N LEU A 119 2.75 5.79 -10.29
CA LEU A 119 3.37 6.77 -11.18
C LEU A 119 4.41 7.62 -10.43
N ALA A 120 4.10 8.05 -9.21
CA ALA A 120 5.05 8.82 -8.38
C ALA A 120 6.30 8.00 -8.04
N GLU A 121 6.14 6.72 -7.71
CA GLU A 121 7.26 5.79 -7.47
C GLU A 121 8.11 5.59 -8.72
N TYR A 122 7.48 5.44 -9.87
CA TYR A 122 8.18 5.36 -11.16
C TYR A 122 9.02 6.62 -11.44
N ILE A 123 8.44 7.80 -11.25
CA ILE A 123 9.15 9.07 -11.41
C ILE A 123 10.34 9.15 -10.44
N ALA A 124 10.15 8.79 -9.17
CA ALA A 124 11.21 8.79 -8.17
C ALA A 124 12.38 7.87 -8.58
N GLN A 125 12.09 6.67 -9.07
CA GLN A 125 13.11 5.74 -9.58
C GLN A 125 13.89 6.29 -10.79
N GLN A 126 13.21 7.03 -11.68
CA GLN A 126 13.88 7.67 -12.82
C GLN A 126 14.80 8.82 -12.36
N LEU A 127 14.36 9.60 -11.37
CA LEU A 127 15.19 10.65 -10.76
C LEU A 127 16.43 10.09 -10.07
N GLU A 128 16.30 8.99 -9.35
CA GLU A 128 17.43 8.29 -8.74
C GLU A 128 18.46 7.83 -9.78
N LYS A 129 17.99 7.38 -10.94
CA LYS A 129 18.83 7.00 -12.09
C LYS A 129 19.39 8.20 -12.86
N ARG A 130 19.09 9.44 -12.43
CA ARG A 130 19.50 10.68 -13.08
C ARG A 130 19.09 10.81 -14.56
N VAL A 131 17.96 10.22 -14.92
CA VAL A 131 17.37 10.39 -16.25
C VAL A 131 16.82 11.83 -16.39
N ALA A 132 16.94 12.41 -17.58
CA ALA A 132 16.42 13.77 -17.83
C ALA A 132 14.91 13.82 -17.60
N CYS A 133 14.45 14.76 -16.76
CA CYS A 133 13.05 14.83 -16.31
C CYS A 133 12.05 14.98 -17.48
N LEU A 134 12.43 15.61 -18.56
CA LEU A 134 11.58 15.80 -19.75
C LEU A 134 11.19 14.48 -20.45
N LEU A 135 11.90 13.38 -20.18
CA LEU A 135 11.64 12.09 -20.83
C LEU A 135 10.54 11.28 -20.14
N TYR A 136 10.26 11.54 -18.87
CA TYR A 136 9.31 10.75 -18.09
C TYR A 136 8.22 11.58 -17.40
N THR A 137 8.29 12.91 -17.42
CA THR A 137 7.22 13.77 -16.95
C THR A 137 6.19 13.99 -18.05
N SER A 138 4.91 13.85 -17.71
CA SER A 138 3.85 14.24 -18.62
C SER A 138 3.86 15.76 -18.82
N PRO A 139 3.69 16.26 -20.05
CA PRO A 139 3.57 17.70 -20.29
C PRO A 139 2.41 18.26 -19.49
N SER A 140 2.66 19.37 -18.81
CA SER A 140 1.60 20.08 -18.08
C SER A 140 0.55 20.60 -19.09
N PRO A 141 -0.75 20.67 -18.70
CA PRO A 141 -1.74 21.32 -19.54
C PRO A 141 -1.38 22.77 -19.94
N ARG A 142 -0.46 23.38 -19.19
CA ARG A 142 0.09 24.71 -19.52
C ARG A 142 1.10 24.65 -20.68
N ASP A 143 1.83 23.57 -20.81
CA ASP A 143 2.85 23.38 -21.86
C ASP A 143 2.23 23.04 -23.22
N ASN A 144 0.99 22.58 -23.24
CA ASN A 144 0.21 22.29 -24.44
C ASN A 144 -0.48 23.54 -25.04
N ARG A 145 -0.21 24.73 -24.52
CA ARG A 145 -0.69 26.01 -25.08
C ARG A 145 0.33 26.56 -26.07
N THR A 146 0.42 25.95 -27.20
CA THR A 146 1.03 26.54 -28.43
C THR A 146 -0.04 26.67 -29.49
#